data_81e03e4dec7ab7f8cab7320dbbcc4c46
#
_entry.id   81e03e4dec7ab7f8cab7320dbbcc4c46
#
_cell.length_a   1.000
_cell.length_b   1.000
_cell.length_c   1.000
_cell.angle_alpha   90.00
_cell.angle_beta   90.00
_cell.angle_gamma   90.00
#
_symmetry.space_group_name_H-M   'P 1'
#
loop_
_entity.id
_entity.type
_entity.pdbx_description
1 polymer ?
#
loop_
_entity_poly.entity_id
_entity_poly.type
_entity_poly.pdbx_seq_one_letter_code
_entity_poly.pdbx_strand_id
1 'polypeptide(L)'
;RLPKENPTAAKIGDVKADIQLLAAHDKINATIQLENTDSVQNEGTIRLSSHIMQYANKPLISTHIQPTTIILNDSTWTIDEANIVYNASEQRLDIHDFSLNTNYQMIAANGSASKYATDSINVELRNIDVQYLLSYTLASEALSVQGPLTGRATLYSLFSMPIVEAQAYIPNAGLNNTY
;
A
#
# COMPACT_ATOMS: atom_id res chain seq x y z
N ARG A 1 0.98 18.67 40.64
CA ARG A 1 1.58 18.27 39.33
C ARG A 1 0.87 17.00 38.90
N LEU A 2 -0.02 17.11 37.93
CA LEU A 2 -0.65 15.97 37.25
C LEU A 2 0.42 15.28 36.39
N PRO A 3 0.48 13.94 36.35
CA PRO A 3 1.36 13.24 35.42
C PRO A 3 0.92 13.62 33.99
N LYS A 4 1.87 14.08 33.18
CA LYS A 4 1.66 14.20 31.74
C LYS A 4 1.51 12.77 31.21
N GLU A 5 0.32 12.37 30.84
CA GLU A 5 0.14 11.18 30.03
C GLU A 5 0.89 11.40 28.72
N ASN A 6 1.91 10.58 28.48
CA ASN A 6 2.51 10.47 27.17
C ASN A 6 1.38 10.08 26.20
N PRO A 7 1.24 10.77 25.05
CA PRO A 7 0.34 10.27 24.02
C PRO A 7 0.80 8.85 23.70
N THR A 8 -0.05 7.91 24.00
CA THR A 8 0.18 6.49 23.71
C THR A 8 0.41 6.39 22.20
N ALA A 9 1.61 5.97 21.80
CA ALA A 9 1.88 5.65 20.40
C ALA A 9 0.76 4.72 19.93
N ALA A 10 0.12 5.05 18.81
CA ALA A 10 -0.97 4.23 18.28
C ALA A 10 -0.44 2.80 18.12
N LYS A 11 -0.99 1.87 18.87
CA LYS A 11 -0.61 0.46 18.80
C LYS A 11 -1.09 -0.03 17.45
N ILE A 12 -0.16 -0.37 16.57
CA ILE A 12 -0.50 -1.09 15.35
C ILE A 12 -0.79 -2.52 15.78
N GLY A 13 -2.03 -2.96 15.59
CA GLY A 13 -2.41 -4.33 15.89
C GLY A 13 -1.78 -5.31 14.91
N ASP A 14 -1.44 -6.50 15.37
CA ASP A 14 -1.02 -7.58 14.50
C ASP A 14 -2.18 -7.97 13.58
N VAL A 15 -1.91 -8.09 12.29
CA VAL A 15 -2.89 -8.52 11.27
C VAL A 15 -2.55 -9.94 10.85
N LYS A 16 -3.50 -10.85 11.03
CA LYS A 16 -3.43 -12.18 10.44
C LYS A 16 -4.14 -12.16 9.09
N ALA A 17 -3.47 -12.67 8.06
CA ALA A 17 -4.06 -12.81 6.74
C ALA A 17 -4.10 -14.29 6.33
N ASP A 18 -5.29 -14.79 5.96
CA ASP A 18 -5.48 -16.08 5.31
C ASP A 18 -5.62 -15.84 3.80
N ILE A 19 -4.82 -16.56 3.00
CA ILE A 19 -4.79 -16.40 1.56
C ILE A 19 -5.22 -17.70 0.90
N GLN A 20 -6.36 -17.67 0.20
CA GLN A 20 -6.87 -18.77 -0.59
C GLN A 20 -6.68 -18.49 -2.08
N LEU A 21 -6.09 -19.45 -2.79
CA LEU A 21 -5.84 -19.37 -4.22
C LEU A 21 -6.58 -20.48 -4.94
N LEU A 22 -7.36 -20.12 -5.96
CA LEU A 22 -8.04 -21.03 -6.87
C LEU A 22 -7.53 -20.77 -8.29
N ALA A 23 -6.82 -21.75 -8.84
CA ALA A 23 -6.28 -21.66 -10.20
C ALA A 23 -7.02 -22.64 -11.12
N ALA A 24 -7.46 -22.14 -12.28
CA ALA A 24 -8.09 -22.95 -13.33
C ALA A 24 -7.73 -22.39 -14.71
N HIS A 25 -7.08 -23.21 -15.53
CA HIS A 25 -6.60 -22.84 -16.86
C HIS A 25 -5.73 -21.59 -16.85
N ASP A 26 -6.25 -20.48 -17.35
CA ASP A 26 -5.61 -19.19 -17.51
C ASP A 26 -6.02 -18.18 -16.43
N LYS A 27 -6.79 -18.61 -15.41
CA LYS A 27 -7.33 -17.75 -14.36
C LYS A 27 -6.83 -18.15 -12.98
N ILE A 28 -6.51 -17.16 -12.17
CA ILE A 28 -6.23 -17.33 -10.76
C ILE A 28 -7.14 -16.35 -9.99
N ASN A 29 -7.95 -16.88 -9.09
CA ASN A 29 -8.69 -16.09 -8.13
C ASN A 29 -8.02 -16.19 -6.78
N ALA A 30 -7.75 -15.04 -6.16
CA ALA A 30 -7.21 -14.95 -4.83
C ALA A 30 -8.23 -14.28 -3.90
N THR A 31 -8.37 -14.84 -2.72
CA THR A 31 -9.15 -14.25 -1.63
C THR A 31 -8.22 -14.09 -0.44
N ILE A 32 -8.06 -12.87 0.05
CA ILE A 32 -7.27 -12.53 1.22
C ILE A 32 -8.26 -12.15 2.32
N GLN A 33 -8.31 -12.93 3.36
CA GLN A 33 -9.17 -12.70 4.52
C GLN A 33 -8.31 -12.17 5.67
N LEU A 34 -8.65 -11.00 6.18
CA LEU A 34 -8.00 -10.37 7.32
C LEU A 34 -8.77 -10.75 8.59
N GLU A 35 -8.04 -11.09 9.64
CA GLU A 35 -8.58 -11.52 10.92
C GLU A 35 -7.91 -10.78 12.08
N ASN A 36 -8.68 -10.52 13.13
CA ASN A 36 -8.20 -9.95 14.38
C ASN A 36 -7.28 -10.92 15.11
N THR A 37 -6.20 -10.41 15.65
CA THR A 37 -5.29 -11.17 16.51
C THR A 37 -5.21 -10.62 17.93
N ASP A 38 -5.66 -9.38 18.14
CA ASP A 38 -5.62 -8.67 19.41
C ASP A 38 -6.88 -7.81 19.65
N SER A 39 -6.77 -6.79 20.50
CA SER A 39 -7.87 -5.85 20.81
C SER A 39 -8.12 -4.81 19.75
N VAL A 40 -7.26 -4.69 18.74
CA VAL A 40 -7.40 -3.76 17.61
C VAL A 40 -8.13 -4.46 16.48
N GLN A 41 -9.16 -3.83 15.94
CA GLN A 41 -9.98 -4.44 14.90
C GLN A 41 -9.29 -4.39 13.55
N ASN A 42 -9.04 -5.58 12.99
CA ASN A 42 -8.52 -5.78 11.65
C ASN A 42 -9.34 -6.90 11.00
N GLU A 43 -10.23 -6.56 10.09
CA GLU A 43 -11.08 -7.56 9.42
C GLU A 43 -11.45 -7.11 8.01
N GLY A 44 -11.74 -8.09 7.17
CA GLY A 44 -12.23 -7.84 5.82
C GLY A 44 -11.80 -8.90 4.84
N THR A 45 -12.29 -8.77 3.61
CA THR A 45 -11.98 -9.70 2.54
C THR A 45 -11.62 -8.94 1.28
N ILE A 46 -10.43 -9.18 0.75
CA ILE A 46 -9.95 -8.63 -0.52
C ILE A 46 -10.02 -9.75 -1.56
N ARG A 47 -10.64 -9.47 -2.71
CA ARG A 47 -10.76 -10.42 -3.81
C ARG A 47 -10.03 -9.91 -5.04
N LEU A 48 -9.21 -10.79 -5.61
CA LEU A 48 -8.42 -10.54 -6.80
C LEU A 48 -8.78 -11.59 -7.84
N SER A 49 -8.91 -11.18 -9.10
CA SER A 49 -9.00 -12.10 -10.22
C SER A 49 -7.92 -11.80 -11.24
N SER A 50 -7.07 -12.76 -11.52
CA SER A 50 -5.98 -12.63 -12.48
C SER A 50 -6.21 -13.50 -13.70
N HIS A 51 -5.90 -12.94 -14.87
CA HIS A 51 -5.90 -13.62 -16.15
C HIS A 51 -4.47 -13.72 -16.64
N ILE A 52 -4.03 -14.93 -16.97
CA ILE A 52 -2.69 -15.19 -17.48
C ILE A 52 -2.78 -15.47 -18.98
N MET A 53 -2.20 -14.59 -19.76
CA MET A 53 -2.11 -14.72 -21.21
C MET A 53 -0.64 -14.89 -21.62
N GLN A 54 -0.41 -15.30 -22.85
CA GLN A 54 0.92 -15.28 -23.44
C GLN A 54 1.08 -14.09 -24.39
N TYR A 55 2.16 -13.35 -24.20
CA TYR A 55 2.60 -12.28 -25.10
C TYR A 55 4.08 -12.43 -25.39
N ALA A 56 4.47 -12.53 -26.68
CA ALA A 56 5.85 -12.78 -27.10
C ALA A 56 6.53 -13.96 -26.36
N ASN A 57 5.84 -15.09 -26.20
CA ASN A 57 6.25 -16.29 -25.49
C ASN A 57 6.58 -16.09 -23.99
N LYS A 58 6.10 -15.03 -23.39
CA LYS A 58 6.21 -14.76 -21.95
C LYS A 58 4.84 -14.44 -21.35
N PRO A 59 4.66 -14.61 -20.04
CA PRO A 59 3.38 -14.33 -19.41
C PRO A 59 3.06 -12.82 -19.44
N LEU A 60 1.80 -12.54 -19.74
CA LEU A 60 1.12 -11.27 -19.52
C LEU A 60 0.03 -11.53 -18.48
N ILE A 61 0.14 -10.92 -17.32
CA ILE A 61 -0.77 -11.15 -16.20
C ILE A 61 -1.59 -9.88 -15.98
N SER A 62 -2.90 -9.99 -16.12
CA SER A 62 -3.82 -8.91 -15.80
C SER A 62 -4.59 -9.26 -14.53
N THR A 63 -4.47 -8.45 -13.50
CA THR A 63 -5.11 -8.64 -12.20
C THR A 63 -6.12 -7.52 -11.96
N HIS A 64 -7.34 -7.92 -11.68
CA HIS A 64 -8.43 -7.05 -11.28
C HIS A 64 -8.65 -7.15 -9.78
N ILE A 65 -8.65 -6.01 -9.09
CA ILE A 65 -8.96 -5.87 -7.67
C ILE A 65 -10.43 -5.45 -7.56
N GLN A 66 -11.23 -6.27 -6.88
CA GLN A 66 -12.65 -5.95 -6.67
C GLN A 66 -12.79 -4.88 -5.58
N PRO A 67 -13.69 -3.89 -5.77
CA PRO A 67 -13.95 -2.91 -4.75
C PRO A 67 -14.46 -3.59 -3.47
N THR A 68 -13.93 -3.17 -2.32
CA THR A 68 -14.29 -3.75 -1.04
C THR A 68 -14.05 -2.75 0.10
N THR A 69 -14.65 -3.04 1.25
CA THR A 69 -14.42 -2.33 2.49
C THR A 69 -13.76 -3.28 3.49
N ILE A 70 -12.71 -2.80 4.13
CA ILE A 70 -11.96 -3.53 5.16
C ILE A 70 -11.81 -2.64 6.40
N ILE A 71 -11.56 -3.23 7.54
CA ILE A 71 -11.19 -2.53 8.77
C ILE A 71 -9.71 -2.80 9.03
N LEU A 72 -8.93 -1.74 9.20
CA LEU A 72 -7.52 -1.79 9.59
C LEU A 72 -7.30 -0.82 10.74
N ASN A 73 -6.82 -1.34 11.87
CA ASN A 73 -6.57 -0.56 13.08
C ASN A 73 -7.79 0.30 13.48
N ASP A 74 -8.93 -0.35 13.67
CA ASP A 74 -10.22 0.29 14.04
C ASP A 74 -10.74 1.32 13.03
N SER A 75 -10.11 1.45 11.88
CA SER A 75 -10.51 2.40 10.83
C SER A 75 -11.06 1.67 9.61
N THR A 76 -12.19 2.16 9.10
CA THR A 76 -12.83 1.63 7.90
C THR A 76 -12.15 2.19 6.65
N TRP A 77 -11.60 1.30 5.84
CA TRP A 77 -10.94 1.62 4.58
C TRP A 77 -11.72 1.04 3.41
N THR A 78 -11.84 1.79 2.34
CA THR A 78 -12.41 1.35 1.07
C THR A 78 -11.28 1.16 0.07
N ILE A 79 -11.22 0.00 -0.56
CA ILE A 79 -10.38 -0.27 -1.73
C ILE A 79 -11.29 -0.09 -2.93
N ASP A 80 -10.92 0.83 -3.83
CA ASP A 80 -11.64 1.03 -5.08
C ASP A 80 -11.26 -0.04 -6.11
N GLU A 81 -12.07 -0.14 -7.16
CA GLU A 81 -11.75 -1.01 -8.28
C GLU A 81 -10.42 -0.60 -8.92
N ALA A 82 -9.52 -1.57 -9.11
CA ALA A 82 -8.22 -1.31 -9.71
C ALA A 82 -7.78 -2.44 -10.63
N ASN A 83 -6.91 -2.11 -11.59
CA ASN A 83 -6.31 -3.07 -12.49
C ASN A 83 -4.78 -2.96 -12.45
N ILE A 84 -4.13 -4.12 -12.34
CA ILE A 84 -2.68 -4.24 -12.36
C ILE A 84 -2.29 -5.19 -13.49
N VAL A 85 -1.45 -4.73 -14.41
CA VAL A 85 -0.99 -5.53 -15.54
C VAL A 85 0.53 -5.70 -15.47
N TYR A 86 1.00 -6.93 -15.46
CA TYR A 86 2.42 -7.25 -15.56
C TYR A 86 2.74 -7.93 -16.88
N ASN A 87 3.59 -7.30 -17.69
CA ASN A 87 4.11 -7.82 -18.95
C ASN A 87 5.55 -8.30 -18.75
N ALA A 88 5.75 -9.62 -18.67
CA ALA A 88 7.06 -10.19 -18.46
C ALA A 88 7.99 -10.07 -19.69
N SER A 89 7.44 -9.91 -20.89
CA SER A 89 8.24 -9.68 -22.11
C SER A 89 8.90 -8.31 -22.12
N GLU A 90 8.18 -7.29 -21.65
CA GLU A 90 8.65 -5.91 -21.60
C GLU A 90 9.25 -5.55 -20.25
N GLN A 91 9.14 -6.43 -19.24
CA GLN A 91 9.46 -6.13 -17.85
C GLN A 91 8.75 -4.87 -17.40
N ARG A 92 7.42 -4.82 -17.61
CA ARG A 92 6.59 -3.66 -17.38
C ARG A 92 5.46 -4.00 -16.43
N LEU A 93 5.23 -3.13 -15.48
CA LEU A 93 4.10 -3.15 -14.56
C LEU A 93 3.25 -1.89 -14.79
N ASP A 94 1.98 -2.06 -15.07
CA ASP A 94 1.01 -0.97 -15.17
C ASP A 94 0.03 -1.06 -14.00
N ILE A 95 -0.21 0.05 -13.31
CA ILE A 95 -1.18 0.19 -12.24
C ILE A 95 -2.21 1.21 -12.66
N HIS A 96 -3.48 0.81 -12.67
CA HIS A 96 -4.60 1.67 -13.04
C HIS A 96 -5.55 1.80 -11.84
N ASP A 97 -5.77 3.04 -11.43
CA ASP A 97 -6.80 3.48 -10.49
C ASP A 97 -6.75 2.83 -9.10
N PHE A 98 -5.56 2.34 -8.66
CA PHE A 98 -5.44 1.81 -7.31
C PHE A 98 -5.63 2.91 -6.28
N SER A 99 -6.59 2.73 -5.38
CA SER A 99 -6.77 3.59 -4.22
C SER A 99 -7.29 2.82 -3.00
N LEU A 100 -6.81 3.26 -1.84
CA LEU A 100 -7.20 2.80 -0.51
C LEU A 100 -7.56 4.04 0.30
N ASN A 101 -8.83 4.18 0.69
CA ASN A 101 -9.40 5.43 1.20
C ASN A 101 -10.12 5.24 2.54
N THR A 102 -10.00 6.24 3.41
CA THR A 102 -10.97 6.54 4.46
C THR A 102 -11.60 7.91 4.17
N ASN A 103 -12.46 8.42 5.05
CA ASN A 103 -12.99 9.79 4.94
C ASN A 103 -11.88 10.87 4.94
N TYR A 104 -10.72 10.59 5.54
CA TYR A 104 -9.65 11.57 5.76
C TYR A 104 -8.30 11.16 5.19
N GLN A 105 -8.09 9.87 4.97
CA GLN A 105 -6.81 9.29 4.55
C GLN A 105 -6.93 8.69 3.17
N MET A 106 -5.85 8.72 2.40
CA MET A 106 -5.80 8.10 1.07
C MET A 106 -4.38 7.64 0.75
N ILE A 107 -4.30 6.45 0.18
CA ILE A 107 -3.13 5.93 -0.52
C ILE A 107 -3.59 5.63 -1.93
N ALA A 108 -3.00 6.27 -2.95
CA ALA A 108 -3.32 6.00 -4.34
C ALA A 108 -2.04 5.74 -5.14
N ALA A 109 -2.15 4.89 -6.15
CA ALA A 109 -1.04 4.62 -7.07
C ALA A 109 -1.57 4.47 -8.51
N ASN A 110 -0.89 5.11 -9.46
CA ASN A 110 -1.25 5.06 -10.87
C ASN A 110 -0.01 5.26 -11.74
N GLY A 111 0.03 4.61 -12.89
CA GLY A 111 1.10 4.76 -13.86
C GLY A 111 1.75 3.44 -14.25
N SER A 112 2.94 3.53 -14.81
CA SER A 112 3.67 2.39 -15.37
C SER A 112 5.09 2.34 -14.80
N ALA A 113 5.60 1.15 -14.56
CA ALA A 113 7.00 0.94 -14.20
C ALA A 113 7.65 -0.04 -15.17
N SER A 114 8.80 0.32 -15.67
CA SER A 114 9.63 -0.55 -16.51
C SER A 114 11.12 -0.25 -16.28
N LYS A 115 11.96 -0.77 -17.15
CA LYS A 115 13.40 -0.40 -17.18
C LYS A 115 13.65 1.00 -17.75
N TYR A 116 12.66 1.62 -18.39
CA TYR A 116 12.80 2.94 -19.03
C TYR A 116 12.46 4.05 -18.04
N ALA A 117 13.26 5.11 -18.03
CA ALA A 117 13.06 6.28 -17.16
C ALA A 117 11.86 7.14 -17.58
N THR A 118 11.29 6.91 -18.77
CA THR A 118 10.08 7.57 -19.26
C THR A 118 8.82 7.04 -18.57
N ASP A 119 8.89 5.83 -18.03
CA ASP A 119 7.79 5.20 -17.35
C ASP A 119 7.89 5.48 -15.85
N SER A 120 6.81 5.92 -15.24
CA SER A 120 6.76 6.24 -13.82
C SER A 120 5.45 5.81 -13.17
N ILE A 121 5.54 5.36 -11.92
CA ILE A 121 4.39 5.20 -11.03
C ILE A 121 4.31 6.41 -10.11
N ASN A 122 3.16 7.05 -10.10
CA ASN A 122 2.85 8.12 -9.18
C ASN A 122 2.11 7.56 -7.97
N VAL A 123 2.61 7.87 -6.77
CA VAL A 123 1.98 7.52 -5.50
C VAL A 123 1.55 8.80 -4.81
N GLU A 124 0.30 8.86 -4.38
CA GLU A 124 -0.25 9.95 -3.59
C GLU A 124 -0.62 9.45 -2.20
N LEU A 125 -0.18 10.18 -1.18
CA LEU A 125 -0.49 9.94 0.22
C LEU A 125 -1.20 11.15 0.79
N ARG A 126 -2.30 10.95 1.50
CA ARG A 126 -3.04 12.02 2.17
C ARG A 126 -3.35 11.64 3.61
N ASN A 127 -2.88 12.49 4.52
CA ASN A 127 -3.09 12.33 5.96
C ASN A 127 -2.73 10.94 6.51
N ILE A 128 -1.73 10.27 5.95
CA ILE A 128 -1.27 8.97 6.41
C ILE A 128 -0.39 9.17 7.65
N ASP A 129 -0.69 8.46 8.73
CA ASP A 129 0.19 8.48 9.91
C ASP A 129 1.56 7.92 9.54
N VAL A 130 2.61 8.73 9.73
CA VAL A 130 3.98 8.34 9.39
C VAL A 130 4.42 7.10 10.16
N GLN A 131 3.94 6.91 11.38
CA GLN A 131 4.27 5.73 12.18
C GLN A 131 3.83 4.43 11.49
N TYR A 132 2.70 4.43 10.79
CA TYR A 132 2.27 3.26 10.00
C TYR A 132 3.27 2.91 8.90
N LEU A 133 3.77 3.90 8.19
CA LEU A 133 4.75 3.68 7.12
C LEU A 133 6.10 3.22 7.67
N LEU A 134 6.54 3.81 8.77
CA LEU A 134 7.83 3.50 9.39
C LEU A 134 7.83 2.14 10.09
N SER A 135 6.71 1.70 10.66
CA SER A 135 6.63 0.42 11.37
C SER A 135 6.95 -0.80 10.49
N TYR A 136 6.78 -0.66 9.19
CA TYR A 136 7.11 -1.70 8.21
C TYR A 136 8.52 -1.55 7.60
N THR A 137 9.33 -0.61 8.09
CA THR A 137 10.67 -0.35 7.60
C THR A 137 11.71 -0.54 8.70
N LEU A 138 12.95 -0.86 8.31
CA LEU A 138 14.07 -0.95 9.26
C LEU A 138 14.44 0.38 9.92
N ALA A 139 13.87 1.50 9.47
CA ALA A 139 14.07 2.82 10.04
C ALA A 139 13.27 3.07 11.32
N SER A 140 12.31 2.19 11.66
CA SER A 140 11.41 2.36 12.81
C SER A 140 12.12 2.43 14.16
N GLU A 141 13.28 1.79 14.31
CA GLU A 141 14.07 1.79 15.56
C GLU A 141 14.92 3.05 15.73
N ALA A 142 15.29 3.70 14.63
CA ALA A 142 16.20 4.84 14.62
C ALA A 142 15.51 6.19 14.53
N LEU A 143 14.28 6.24 13.99
CA LEU A 143 13.58 7.48 13.69
C LEU A 143 12.12 7.42 14.15
N SER A 144 11.77 8.20 15.17
CA SER A 144 10.40 8.43 15.58
C SER A 144 9.89 9.75 15.00
N VAL A 145 9.13 9.67 13.91
CA VAL A 145 8.44 10.83 13.32
C VAL A 145 6.95 10.65 13.55
N GLN A 146 6.31 11.65 14.14
CA GLN A 146 4.87 11.63 14.42
C GLN A 146 4.15 12.69 13.59
N GLY A 147 2.95 12.37 13.16
CA GLY A 147 2.06 13.31 12.48
C GLY A 147 1.51 12.77 11.15
N PRO A 148 0.44 13.41 10.64
CA PRO A 148 -0.14 13.04 9.36
C PRO A 148 0.76 13.49 8.20
N LEU A 149 1.15 12.56 7.35
CA LEU A 149 1.92 12.81 6.14
C LEU A 149 0.97 12.99 4.95
N THR A 150 1.16 14.08 4.23
CA THR A 150 0.56 14.30 2.92
C THR A 150 1.68 14.54 1.92
N GLY A 151 1.66 13.83 0.80
CA GLY A 151 2.74 13.93 -0.17
C GLY A 151 2.50 13.16 -1.45
N ARG A 152 3.46 13.27 -2.34
CA ARG A 152 3.52 12.54 -3.60
C ARG A 152 4.91 11.98 -3.79
N ALA A 153 4.97 10.80 -4.38
CA ALA A 153 6.21 10.20 -4.84
C ALA A 153 6.06 9.73 -6.28
N THR A 154 7.12 9.87 -7.06
CA THR A 154 7.20 9.33 -8.41
C THR A 154 8.36 8.35 -8.47
N LEU A 155 8.06 7.13 -8.89
CA LEU A 155 9.03 6.03 -8.97
C LEU A 155 9.35 5.76 -10.44
N TYR A 156 10.63 5.83 -10.79
CA TYR A 156 11.12 5.60 -12.15
C TYR A 156 12.02 4.36 -12.20
N SER A 157 12.17 3.77 -13.36
CA SER A 157 13.16 2.72 -13.67
C SER A 157 13.14 1.53 -12.69
N LEU A 158 11.96 1.12 -12.20
CA LEU A 158 11.81 0.13 -11.12
C LEU A 158 12.51 -1.21 -11.40
N PHE A 159 12.64 -1.60 -12.67
CA PHE A 159 13.26 -2.88 -13.07
C PHE A 159 14.73 -2.75 -13.55
N SER A 160 15.35 -1.59 -13.30
CA SER A 160 16.78 -1.38 -13.59
C SER A 160 17.48 -0.75 -12.40
N MET A 161 17.52 0.58 -12.35
CA MET A 161 18.08 1.35 -11.26
C MET A 161 16.97 2.26 -10.70
N PRO A 162 16.26 1.83 -9.63
CA PRO A 162 15.12 2.56 -9.11
C PRO A 162 15.49 3.97 -8.67
N ILE A 163 14.72 4.95 -9.12
CA ILE A 163 14.82 6.35 -8.70
C ILE A 163 13.49 6.72 -8.06
N VAL A 164 13.53 7.37 -6.92
CA VAL A 164 12.37 7.88 -6.21
C VAL A 164 12.51 9.38 -6.03
N GLU A 165 11.57 10.13 -6.58
CA GLU A 165 11.39 11.54 -6.31
C GLU A 165 10.17 11.72 -5.41
N ALA A 166 10.33 12.33 -4.24
CA ALA A 166 9.25 12.49 -3.29
C ALA A 166 9.19 13.91 -2.73
N GLN A 167 7.97 14.38 -2.54
CA GLN A 167 7.66 15.62 -1.82
C GLN A 167 6.63 15.27 -0.74
N ALA A 168 6.96 15.57 0.52
CA ALA A 168 6.10 15.27 1.64
C ALA A 168 6.02 16.46 2.58
N TYR A 169 4.84 16.63 3.18
CA TYR A 169 4.55 17.62 4.18
C TYR A 169 3.96 16.93 5.41
N ILE A 170 4.55 17.20 6.57
CA ILE A 170 4.11 16.70 7.87
C ILE A 170 3.88 17.93 8.76
N PRO A 171 2.62 18.36 8.97
CA PRO A 171 2.34 19.44 9.90
C PRO A 171 2.67 18.97 11.32
N ASN A 172 3.38 19.82 12.08
CA ASN A 172 3.76 19.55 13.47
C ASN A 172 4.59 18.27 13.67
N ALA A 173 5.56 18.02 12.80
CA ALA A 173 6.47 16.89 12.94
C ALA A 173 7.21 16.91 14.28
N GLY A 174 7.02 15.86 15.08
CA GLY A 174 7.84 15.59 16.27
C GLY A 174 8.98 14.61 15.91
N LEU A 175 10.21 14.99 16.23
CA LEU A 175 11.38 14.11 16.08
C LEU A 175 11.85 13.65 17.46
N ASN A 176 11.85 12.32 17.67
CA ASN A 176 12.53 11.62 18.80
C ASN A 176 12.39 12.27 20.19
N ASN A 177 11.23 12.82 20.55
CA ASN A 177 10.97 13.38 21.90
C ASN A 177 12.13 14.24 22.50
N THR A 178 13.03 14.74 21.69
CA THR A 178 14.07 15.69 22.10
C THR A 178 13.51 17.10 21.97
N TYR A 179 13.15 17.67 23.13
CA TYR A 179 12.79 19.08 23.32
C TYR A 179 14.05 19.90 23.51
#